data_472c11be9cc1d20352453c0e52d11b14
#
_entry.id   472c11be9cc1d20352453c0e52d11b14
#
_cell.length_a   1.000
_cell.length_b   1.000
_cell.length_c   1.000
_cell.angle_alpha   90.00
_cell.angle_beta   90.00
_cell.angle_gamma   90.00
#
_symmetry.space_group_name_H-M   'P 1'
#
loop_
_entity.id
_entity.type
_entity.pdbx_description
1 polymer ?
#
loop_
_entity_poly.entity_id
_entity_poly.type
_entity_poly.pdbx_seq_one_letter_code
_entity_poly.pdbx_strand_id
1 'polypeptide(L)'
;MVKPLEIVKDLECLWAGGAVCGEGLCWEEAEQALYWVDIDGCRAHRYRLNGGAIDSWDLPEKTGWLLPCAAHSEWLAGCKSGVYLINLDSGSRELLVDPEPDLPGNRLNDAKIDMDGRLWAGTMSDSEKIETGWLYRIDCDLTCTRWDGPYITTNGPAMSPDDRVLYHVDTYGGIVYAFDKHRDGTIDGRRIFARVDDGDGKPDGLTVDANGFV
;
A
#
# COMPACT_ATOMS: atom_id res chain seq x y z
N MET A 1 -27.80 -15.82 2.57
CA MET A 1 -27.54 -15.69 4.02
C MET A 1 -26.04 -15.51 4.15
N VAL A 2 -25.60 -14.32 4.47
CA VAL A 2 -24.19 -14.02 4.75
C VAL A 2 -23.88 -14.73 6.08
N LYS A 3 -22.86 -15.61 6.11
CA LYS A 3 -22.37 -16.18 7.37
C LYS A 3 -21.92 -15.01 8.26
N PRO A 4 -22.29 -14.96 9.55
CA PRO A 4 -21.74 -13.97 10.45
C PRO A 4 -20.22 -14.13 10.49
N LEU A 5 -19.50 -13.01 10.43
CA LEU A 5 -18.05 -12.95 10.65
C LEU A 5 -17.73 -13.68 11.96
N GLU A 6 -16.94 -14.75 11.88
CA GLU A 6 -16.35 -15.36 13.06
C GLU A 6 -15.33 -14.40 13.64
N ILE A 7 -15.64 -13.74 14.75
CA ILE A 7 -14.68 -12.92 15.47
C ILE A 7 -13.64 -13.86 16.07
N VAL A 8 -12.40 -13.78 15.57
CA VAL A 8 -11.26 -14.47 16.16
C VAL A 8 -11.05 -13.91 17.57
N LYS A 9 -11.29 -14.71 18.59
CA LYS A 9 -11.27 -14.27 19.98
C LYS A 9 -9.88 -14.24 20.62
N ASP A 10 -8.93 -14.94 20.02
CA ASP A 10 -7.57 -15.11 20.56
C ASP A 10 -6.56 -14.47 19.59
N LEU A 11 -6.46 -13.13 19.65
CA LEU A 11 -5.41 -12.39 18.96
C LEU A 11 -4.14 -12.42 19.80
N GLU A 12 -3.03 -12.80 19.18
CA GLU A 12 -1.69 -12.74 19.77
C GLU A 12 -0.90 -11.58 19.18
N CYS A 13 -0.29 -10.79 20.06
CA CYS A 13 0.65 -9.75 19.64
C CYS A 13 2.02 -10.39 19.37
N LEU A 14 2.39 -10.53 18.10
CA LEU A 14 3.67 -11.12 17.71
C LEU A 14 4.87 -10.20 18.02
N TRP A 15 4.65 -8.89 18.03
CA TRP A 15 5.68 -7.90 18.31
C TRP A 15 5.10 -6.62 18.92
N ALA A 16 5.56 -6.27 20.10
CA ALA A 16 5.15 -5.08 20.85
C ALA A 16 6.20 -3.96 20.75
N GLY A 17 6.75 -3.71 19.56
CA GLY A 17 7.86 -2.79 19.34
C GLY A 17 7.50 -1.31 19.31
N GLY A 18 6.20 -0.98 19.29
CA GLY A 18 5.73 0.40 19.42
C GLY A 18 6.02 1.28 18.20
N ALA A 19 5.68 0.81 16.98
CA ALA A 19 5.73 1.65 15.79
C ALA A 19 4.88 2.92 15.98
N VAL A 20 5.37 4.05 15.48
CA VAL A 20 4.64 5.32 15.51
C VAL A 20 3.49 5.29 14.51
N CYS A 21 3.77 4.79 13.30
CA CYS A 21 2.78 4.55 12.24
C CYS A 21 3.14 3.26 11.51
N GLY A 22 2.69 2.12 12.05
CA GLY A 22 2.94 0.79 11.50
C GLY A 22 2.02 0.51 10.33
N GLU A 23 2.57 0.32 9.11
CA GLU A 23 1.83 0.25 7.85
C GLU A 23 2.49 -0.70 6.84
N GLY A 24 1.81 -0.88 5.69
CA GLY A 24 2.36 -1.56 4.54
C GLY A 24 2.70 -3.02 4.80
N LEU A 25 1.86 -3.76 5.56
CA LEU A 25 2.12 -5.17 5.85
C LEU A 25 2.19 -6.00 4.57
N CYS A 26 3.30 -6.70 4.38
CA CYS A 26 3.57 -7.56 3.24
C CYS A 26 4.04 -8.94 3.68
N TRP A 27 3.50 -9.99 3.05
CA TRP A 27 3.96 -11.37 3.23
C TRP A 27 4.98 -11.72 2.16
N GLU A 28 6.16 -12.21 2.58
CA GLU A 28 7.19 -12.76 1.69
C GLU A 28 7.26 -14.28 1.85
N GLU A 29 6.74 -14.98 0.83
CA GLU A 29 6.56 -16.44 0.86
C GLU A 29 7.89 -17.19 0.91
N ALA A 30 8.91 -16.75 0.15
CA ALA A 30 10.19 -17.44 0.09
C ALA A 30 10.94 -17.41 1.43
N GLU A 31 10.77 -16.35 2.20
CA GLU A 31 11.37 -16.18 3.51
C GLU A 31 10.46 -16.63 4.66
N GLN A 32 9.19 -16.92 4.40
CA GLN A 32 8.16 -17.16 5.43
C GLN A 32 8.18 -16.05 6.47
N ALA A 33 8.11 -14.81 6.00
CA ALA A 33 8.27 -13.62 6.81
C ALA A 33 7.22 -12.55 6.50
N LEU A 34 6.87 -11.80 7.53
CA LEU A 34 6.08 -10.58 7.43
C LEU A 34 7.02 -9.38 7.39
N TYR A 35 6.80 -8.46 6.47
CA TYR A 35 7.46 -7.17 6.40
C TYR A 35 6.46 -6.06 6.60
N TRP A 36 6.86 -4.97 7.23
CA TRP A 36 6.09 -3.75 7.37
C TRP A 36 7.00 -2.54 7.55
N VAL A 37 6.43 -1.37 7.47
CA VAL A 37 7.13 -0.11 7.71
C VAL A 37 6.59 0.59 8.95
N ASP A 38 7.42 1.40 9.59
CA ASP A 38 7.02 2.47 10.49
C ASP A 38 7.26 3.79 9.75
N ILE A 39 6.19 4.34 9.17
CA ILE A 39 6.29 5.50 8.27
C ILE A 39 6.94 6.68 8.99
N ASP A 40 6.41 7.07 10.14
CA ASP A 40 6.88 8.22 10.90
C ASP A 40 8.18 7.93 11.66
N GLY A 41 8.41 6.67 12.03
CA GLY A 41 9.67 6.22 12.60
C GLY A 41 10.79 6.03 11.57
N CYS A 42 10.49 6.14 10.27
CA CYS A 42 11.42 5.89 9.16
C CYS A 42 12.16 4.57 9.32
N ARG A 43 11.40 3.47 9.46
CA ARG A 43 11.95 2.12 9.64
C ARG A 43 11.22 1.10 8.80
N ALA A 44 11.95 0.06 8.41
CA ALA A 44 11.41 -1.20 7.94
C ALA A 44 11.62 -2.29 9.00
N HIS A 45 10.70 -3.25 9.04
CA HIS A 45 10.75 -4.36 9.98
C HIS A 45 10.45 -5.67 9.25
N ARG A 46 11.01 -6.77 9.75
CA ARG A 46 10.70 -8.13 9.33
C ARG A 46 10.49 -9.02 10.54
N TYR A 47 9.45 -9.83 10.51
CA TYR A 47 9.20 -10.91 11.46
C TYR A 47 9.25 -12.25 10.73
N ARG A 48 10.19 -13.12 11.09
CA ARG A 48 10.23 -14.49 10.58
C ARG A 48 9.37 -15.40 11.42
N LEU A 49 8.44 -16.12 10.78
CA LEU A 49 7.60 -17.11 11.48
C LEU A 49 8.44 -18.21 12.13
N ASN A 50 9.51 -18.64 11.44
CA ASN A 50 10.44 -19.63 11.98
C ASN A 50 11.39 -18.97 12.97
N GLY A 51 11.13 -19.14 14.27
CA GLY A 51 11.99 -18.67 15.33
C GLY A 51 11.64 -17.32 15.95
N GLY A 52 10.65 -16.60 15.43
CA GLY A 52 10.15 -15.34 16.02
C GLY A 52 11.15 -14.18 16.00
N ALA A 53 12.18 -14.23 15.13
CA ALA A 53 13.20 -13.20 15.05
C ALA A 53 12.63 -11.94 14.37
N ILE A 54 12.97 -10.77 14.95
CA ILE A 54 12.69 -9.46 14.37
C ILE A 54 13.97 -8.84 13.87
N ASP A 55 13.97 -8.40 12.63
CA ASP A 55 15.01 -7.52 12.08
C ASP A 55 14.42 -6.13 11.83
N SER A 56 15.24 -5.11 11.89
CA SER A 56 14.84 -3.72 11.66
C SER A 56 15.94 -2.95 10.94
N TRP A 57 15.55 -2.09 10.02
CA TRP A 57 16.44 -1.23 9.24
C TRP A 57 15.97 0.21 9.33
N ASP A 58 16.89 1.14 9.50
CA ASP A 58 16.59 2.57 9.39
C ASP A 58 16.44 2.94 7.91
N LEU A 59 15.39 3.68 7.59
CA LEU A 59 15.13 4.20 6.26
C LEU A 59 15.48 5.69 6.20
N PRO A 60 15.94 6.21 5.05
CA PRO A 60 16.41 7.59 4.96
C PRO A 60 15.29 8.63 5.01
N GLU A 61 14.05 8.21 4.82
CA GLU A 61 12.87 9.07 4.80
C GLU A 61 11.59 8.26 5.07
N LYS A 62 10.46 8.93 5.26
CA LYS A 62 9.15 8.29 5.35
C LYS A 62 8.92 7.38 4.14
N THR A 63 8.56 6.15 4.42
CA THR A 63 8.29 5.11 3.42
C THR A 63 6.95 4.48 3.73
N GLY A 64 5.99 4.55 2.82
CA GLY A 64 4.62 4.07 3.01
C GLY A 64 4.49 2.56 2.87
N TRP A 65 5.31 1.94 2.05
CA TRP A 65 5.24 0.51 1.74
C TRP A 65 6.54 -0.07 1.20
N LEU A 66 6.66 -1.39 1.33
CA LEU A 66 7.67 -2.24 0.70
C LEU A 66 6.97 -3.36 -0.06
N LEU A 67 7.38 -3.61 -1.31
CA LEU A 67 6.87 -4.72 -2.12
C LEU A 67 8.05 -5.56 -2.64
N PRO A 68 7.97 -6.90 -2.55
CA PRO A 68 9.07 -7.76 -2.97
C PRO A 68 9.27 -7.73 -4.49
N CYS A 69 10.51 -7.79 -4.94
CA CYS A 69 10.88 -7.97 -6.33
C CYS A 69 11.20 -9.44 -6.61
N ALA A 70 10.48 -10.07 -7.53
CA ALA A 70 10.55 -11.52 -7.78
C ALA A 70 11.94 -12.04 -8.19
N ALA A 71 12.85 -11.19 -8.68
CA ALA A 71 14.16 -11.58 -9.20
C ALA A 71 15.35 -11.09 -8.37
N HIS A 72 15.14 -10.36 -7.27
CA HIS A 72 16.23 -9.65 -6.59
C HIS A 72 16.08 -9.69 -5.06
N SER A 73 17.21 -9.52 -4.37
CA SER A 73 17.27 -9.22 -2.93
C SER A 73 16.85 -7.77 -2.61
N GLU A 74 16.21 -7.09 -3.55
CA GLU A 74 15.81 -5.70 -3.48
C GLU A 74 14.30 -5.57 -3.37
N TRP A 75 13.85 -4.45 -2.85
CA TRP A 75 12.45 -4.13 -2.62
C TRP A 75 12.06 -2.90 -3.42
N LEU A 76 10.86 -2.91 -4.00
CA LEU A 76 10.22 -1.66 -4.38
C LEU A 76 9.75 -0.96 -3.11
N ALA A 77 10.06 0.32 -2.99
CA ALA A 77 9.71 1.13 -1.82
C ALA A 77 9.02 2.42 -2.25
N GLY A 78 7.87 2.70 -1.65
CA GLY A 78 7.18 3.98 -1.82
C GLY A 78 7.63 4.97 -0.78
N CYS A 79 8.66 5.74 -1.11
CA CYS A 79 9.22 6.76 -0.24
C CYS A 79 8.52 8.12 -0.43
N LYS A 80 8.79 9.06 0.46
CA LYS A 80 8.27 10.43 0.33
C LYS A 80 8.71 11.09 -0.98
N SER A 81 9.93 10.85 -1.41
CA SER A 81 10.51 11.46 -2.62
C SER A 81 10.34 10.65 -3.90
N GLY A 82 9.54 9.56 -3.88
CA GLY A 82 9.26 8.76 -5.07
C GLY A 82 9.32 7.25 -4.82
N VAL A 83 9.24 6.49 -5.90
CA VAL A 83 9.37 5.02 -5.91
C VAL A 83 10.84 4.66 -6.13
N TYR A 84 11.36 3.85 -5.23
CA TYR A 84 12.76 3.40 -5.24
C TYR A 84 12.86 1.88 -5.34
N LEU A 85 13.95 1.43 -5.94
CA LEU A 85 14.48 0.11 -5.70
C LEU A 85 15.47 0.21 -4.52
N ILE A 86 15.27 -0.56 -3.44
CA ILE A 86 16.11 -0.48 -2.25
C ILE A 86 16.62 -1.86 -1.85
N ASN A 87 17.85 -1.89 -1.32
CA ASN A 87 18.40 -3.04 -0.63
C ASN A 87 18.47 -2.71 0.86
N LEU A 88 17.70 -3.42 1.67
CA LEU A 88 17.56 -3.14 3.10
C LEU A 88 18.90 -3.37 3.86
N ASP A 89 19.69 -4.39 3.48
CA ASP A 89 20.89 -4.75 4.19
C ASP A 89 22.05 -3.78 3.92
N SER A 90 22.20 -3.32 2.67
CA SER A 90 23.25 -2.35 2.32
C SER A 90 22.82 -0.89 2.48
N GLY A 91 21.52 -0.62 2.55
CA GLY A 91 20.95 0.73 2.51
C GLY A 91 21.07 1.42 1.16
N SER A 92 21.53 0.72 0.10
CA SER A 92 21.57 1.30 -1.25
C SER A 92 20.17 1.49 -1.80
N ARG A 93 19.97 2.58 -2.57
CA ARG A 93 18.70 2.88 -3.22
C ARG A 93 18.89 3.55 -4.58
N GLU A 94 17.98 3.24 -5.49
CA GLU A 94 17.91 3.83 -6.82
C GLU A 94 16.50 4.40 -7.03
N LEU A 95 16.39 5.68 -7.40
CA LEU A 95 15.12 6.29 -7.77
C LEU A 95 14.67 5.74 -9.12
N LEU A 96 13.47 5.15 -9.14
CA LEU A 96 12.84 4.68 -10.37
C LEU A 96 11.96 5.75 -11.00
N VAL A 97 11.04 6.32 -10.21
CA VAL A 97 10.13 7.37 -10.67
C VAL A 97 9.61 8.20 -9.49
N ASP A 98 9.46 9.50 -9.70
CA ASP A 98 8.72 10.40 -8.82
C ASP A 98 7.41 10.78 -9.52
N PRO A 99 6.24 10.35 -9.02
CA PRO A 99 4.95 10.67 -9.62
C PRO A 99 4.54 12.14 -9.44
N GLU A 100 5.12 12.85 -8.47
CA GLU A 100 4.69 14.19 -8.04
C GLU A 100 5.87 15.16 -7.76
N PRO A 101 6.80 15.35 -8.70
CA PRO A 101 8.01 16.16 -8.46
C PRO A 101 7.72 17.62 -8.10
N ASP A 102 6.53 18.11 -8.48
CA ASP A 102 6.08 19.48 -8.17
C ASP A 102 5.28 19.59 -6.86
N LEU A 103 5.08 18.47 -6.13
CA LEU A 103 4.32 18.41 -4.88
C LEU A 103 5.16 17.87 -3.70
N PRO A 104 6.21 18.58 -3.26
CA PRO A 104 7.11 18.08 -2.20
C PRO A 104 6.44 17.93 -0.82
N GLY A 105 5.22 18.46 -0.68
CA GLY A 105 4.37 18.29 0.50
C GLY A 105 3.59 16.97 0.52
N ASN A 106 3.66 16.20 -0.56
CA ASN A 106 3.03 14.89 -0.66
C ASN A 106 4.02 13.77 -0.32
N ARG A 107 3.50 12.57 -0.15
CA ARG A 107 4.24 11.30 -0.07
C ARG A 107 3.43 10.17 -0.68
N LEU A 108 4.10 9.09 -1.05
CA LEU A 108 3.44 7.81 -1.31
C LEU A 108 2.86 7.25 0.00
N ASN A 109 1.69 6.62 -0.08
CA ASN A 109 0.99 6.11 1.09
C ASN A 109 0.81 4.59 1.05
N ASP A 110 0.06 4.06 0.10
CA ASP A 110 -0.20 2.62 -0.03
C ASP A 110 -0.09 2.18 -1.49
N ALA A 111 0.19 0.90 -1.74
CA ALA A 111 0.36 0.38 -3.08
C ALA A 111 0.11 -1.12 -3.21
N LYS A 112 -0.18 -1.55 -4.46
CA LYS A 112 -0.31 -2.95 -4.83
C LYS A 112 0.19 -3.17 -6.26
N ILE A 113 0.77 -4.35 -6.51
CA ILE A 113 1.12 -4.79 -7.86
C ILE A 113 -0.04 -5.64 -8.40
N ASP A 114 -0.48 -5.38 -9.63
CA ASP A 114 -1.49 -6.17 -10.32
C ASP A 114 -0.88 -7.45 -10.97
N MET A 115 -1.74 -8.32 -11.52
CA MET A 115 -1.29 -9.58 -12.12
C MET A 115 -0.41 -9.41 -13.36
N ASP A 116 -0.44 -8.23 -14.00
CA ASP A 116 0.40 -7.89 -15.15
C ASP A 116 1.71 -7.19 -14.75
N GLY A 117 1.97 -7.05 -13.45
CA GLY A 117 3.18 -6.43 -12.90
C GLY A 117 3.16 -4.91 -12.84
N ARG A 118 2.02 -4.26 -13.04
CA ARG A 118 1.89 -2.81 -12.92
C ARG A 118 1.72 -2.44 -11.45
N LEU A 119 2.44 -1.43 -11.02
CA LEU A 119 2.32 -0.86 -9.69
C LEU A 119 1.18 0.17 -9.66
N TRP A 120 0.20 -0.05 -8.79
CA TRP A 120 -0.82 0.91 -8.45
C TRP A 120 -0.47 1.51 -7.10
N ALA A 121 -0.32 2.82 -7.04
CA ALA A 121 0.14 3.51 -5.84
C ALA A 121 -0.67 4.78 -5.60
N GLY A 122 -1.02 4.99 -4.36
CA GLY A 122 -1.68 6.20 -3.91
C GLY A 122 -0.70 7.19 -3.28
N THR A 123 -0.94 8.49 -3.52
CA THR A 123 -0.25 9.57 -2.83
C THR A 123 -1.18 10.29 -1.86
N MET A 124 -0.61 11.09 -0.97
CA MET A 124 -1.36 11.90 -0.03
C MET A 124 -0.60 13.16 0.36
N SER A 125 -1.34 14.14 0.86
CA SER A 125 -0.73 15.25 1.59
C SER A 125 -0.13 14.75 2.90
N ASP A 126 1.19 14.90 3.10
CA ASP A 126 1.87 14.50 4.35
C ASP A 126 1.35 15.27 5.58
N SER A 127 0.69 16.41 5.36
CA SER A 127 0.01 17.18 6.40
C SER A 127 -1.41 16.71 6.71
N GLU A 128 -1.99 15.84 5.88
CA GLU A 128 -3.38 15.38 5.93
C GLU A 128 -4.43 16.50 5.92
N LYS A 129 -4.16 17.60 5.22
CA LYS A 129 -5.03 18.80 5.21
C LYS A 129 -5.45 19.26 3.84
N ILE A 130 -4.79 18.80 2.78
CA ILE A 130 -4.96 19.33 1.43
C ILE A 130 -5.26 18.18 0.47
N GLU A 131 -6.24 18.38 -0.39
CA GLU A 131 -6.63 17.41 -1.43
C GLU A 131 -5.64 17.47 -2.60
N THR A 132 -4.47 16.85 -2.43
CA THR A 132 -3.40 16.81 -3.44
C THR A 132 -2.96 15.40 -3.81
N GLY A 133 -3.47 14.38 -3.11
CA GLY A 133 -3.16 12.98 -3.36
C GLY A 133 -3.93 12.42 -4.55
N TRP A 134 -3.33 11.46 -5.25
CA TRP A 134 -3.88 10.80 -6.43
C TRP A 134 -3.59 9.31 -6.43
N LEU A 135 -4.41 8.57 -7.16
CA LEU A 135 -4.10 7.19 -7.56
C LEU A 135 -3.30 7.20 -8.86
N TYR A 136 -2.13 6.57 -8.84
CA TYR A 136 -1.24 6.40 -9.98
C TYR A 136 -1.14 4.94 -10.39
N ARG A 137 -0.91 4.71 -11.69
CA ARG A 137 -0.40 3.47 -12.23
C ARG A 137 1.00 3.71 -12.78
N ILE A 138 1.94 2.84 -12.42
CA ILE A 138 3.32 2.85 -12.90
C ILE A 138 3.54 1.52 -13.62
N ASP A 139 3.80 1.60 -14.92
CA ASP A 139 4.00 0.45 -15.77
C ASP A 139 5.44 -0.08 -15.65
N CYS A 140 5.72 -1.29 -16.16
CA CYS A 140 7.06 -1.90 -16.08
C CYS A 140 8.16 -1.10 -16.80
N ASP A 141 7.80 -0.21 -17.72
CA ASP A 141 8.72 0.72 -18.41
C ASP A 141 8.87 2.05 -17.64
N LEU A 142 8.35 2.13 -16.41
CA LEU A 142 8.32 3.29 -15.53
C LEU A 142 7.43 4.44 -16.03
N THR A 143 6.62 4.21 -17.06
CA THR A 143 5.59 5.19 -17.44
C THR A 143 4.59 5.35 -16.30
N CYS A 144 4.48 6.59 -15.79
CA CYS A 144 3.59 6.93 -14.68
C CYS A 144 2.34 7.65 -15.20
N THR A 145 1.16 7.12 -14.89
CA THR A 145 -0.14 7.68 -15.31
C THR A 145 -1.00 7.95 -14.09
N ARG A 146 -1.54 9.16 -14.01
CA ARG A 146 -2.49 9.56 -12.97
C ARG A 146 -3.91 9.17 -13.37
N TRP A 147 -4.64 8.53 -12.44
CA TRP A 147 -5.96 7.95 -12.74
C TRP A 147 -7.12 8.58 -11.99
N ASP A 148 -7.08 8.67 -10.66
CA ASP A 148 -8.23 9.12 -9.86
C ASP A 148 -7.79 10.01 -8.68
N GLY A 149 -8.60 11.02 -8.37
CA GLY A 149 -8.35 12.02 -7.33
C GLY A 149 -8.88 13.42 -7.73
N PRO A 150 -8.53 14.52 -7.02
CA PRO A 150 -7.60 14.51 -5.88
C PRO A 150 -8.26 14.06 -4.56
N TYR A 151 -7.45 13.60 -3.61
CA TYR A 151 -7.82 13.17 -2.26
C TYR A 151 -6.92 13.82 -1.21
N ILE A 152 -7.35 13.89 0.04
CA ILE A 152 -6.46 14.22 1.17
C ILE A 152 -5.52 13.04 1.40
N THR A 153 -6.10 11.84 1.57
CA THR A 153 -5.36 10.60 1.81
C THR A 153 -5.97 9.49 0.96
N THR A 154 -5.14 8.87 0.15
CA THR A 154 -5.46 7.65 -0.58
C THR A 154 -5.04 6.43 0.22
N ASN A 155 -5.83 5.36 0.19
CA ASN A 155 -5.49 4.06 0.76
C ASN A 155 -5.92 2.91 -0.18
N GLY A 156 -5.51 1.68 0.12
CA GLY A 156 -5.47 0.65 -0.87
C GLY A 156 -4.37 0.99 -1.91
N PRO A 157 -4.34 0.53 -3.12
CA PRO A 157 -5.36 -0.24 -3.81
C PRO A 157 -5.35 -1.72 -3.49
N ALA A 158 -6.41 -2.41 -3.91
CA ALA A 158 -6.44 -3.87 -3.98
C ALA A 158 -7.20 -4.33 -5.21
N MET A 159 -6.91 -5.55 -5.68
CA MET A 159 -7.53 -6.13 -6.86
C MET A 159 -8.37 -7.34 -6.50
N SER A 160 -9.47 -7.54 -7.25
CA SER A 160 -10.22 -8.79 -7.18
C SER A 160 -9.36 -10.00 -7.59
N PRO A 161 -9.70 -11.25 -7.17
CA PRO A 161 -8.91 -12.42 -7.51
C PRO A 161 -8.76 -12.70 -9.00
N ASP A 162 -9.67 -12.19 -9.83
CA ASP A 162 -9.63 -12.28 -11.30
C ASP A 162 -9.02 -11.04 -11.97
N ASP A 163 -8.51 -10.11 -11.16
CA ASP A 163 -7.85 -8.87 -11.59
C ASP A 163 -8.73 -7.93 -12.45
N ARG A 164 -10.07 -8.05 -12.34
CA ARG A 164 -11.03 -7.25 -13.10
C ARG A 164 -11.63 -6.07 -12.36
N VAL A 165 -11.44 -6.03 -11.05
CA VAL A 165 -11.91 -4.92 -10.21
C VAL A 165 -10.74 -4.39 -9.42
N LEU A 166 -10.56 -3.07 -9.47
CA LEU A 166 -9.65 -2.35 -8.59
C LEU A 166 -10.48 -1.66 -7.52
N TYR A 167 -10.12 -1.86 -6.26
CA TYR A 167 -10.67 -1.14 -5.11
C TYR A 167 -9.70 -0.05 -4.67
N HIS A 168 -10.23 1.11 -4.29
CA HIS A 168 -9.45 2.25 -3.85
C HIS A 168 -10.18 3.01 -2.75
N VAL A 169 -9.44 3.56 -1.80
CA VAL A 169 -9.99 4.20 -0.61
C VAL A 169 -9.74 5.71 -0.64
N ASP A 170 -10.81 6.47 -0.46
CA ASP A 170 -10.79 7.86 -0.01
C ASP A 170 -11.03 7.87 1.50
N THR A 171 -9.94 7.93 2.26
CA THR A 171 -9.96 7.84 3.72
C THR A 171 -10.81 8.95 4.35
N TYR A 172 -10.59 10.19 3.93
CA TYR A 172 -11.31 11.34 4.50
C TYR A 172 -12.75 11.46 4.00
N GLY A 173 -13.04 10.97 2.79
CA GLY A 173 -14.39 10.84 2.28
C GLY A 173 -15.19 9.68 2.86
N GLY A 174 -14.54 8.77 3.61
CA GLY A 174 -15.17 7.59 4.19
C GLY A 174 -15.66 6.60 3.13
N ILE A 175 -14.99 6.52 1.97
CA ILE A 175 -15.51 5.78 0.81
C ILE A 175 -14.47 4.79 0.31
N VAL A 176 -14.95 3.56 0.07
CA VAL A 176 -14.26 2.59 -0.77
C VAL A 176 -14.88 2.63 -2.16
N TYR A 177 -14.10 2.97 -3.16
CA TYR A 177 -14.49 2.90 -4.56
C TYR A 177 -14.12 1.56 -5.19
N ALA A 178 -14.89 1.16 -6.21
CA ALA A 178 -14.53 0.08 -7.11
C ALA A 178 -14.51 0.62 -8.54
N PHE A 179 -13.57 0.12 -9.33
CA PHE A 179 -13.42 0.41 -10.75
C PHE A 179 -13.40 -0.89 -11.54
N ASP A 180 -13.94 -0.88 -12.74
CA ASP A 180 -13.71 -1.97 -13.69
C ASP A 180 -12.30 -1.82 -14.25
N LYS A 181 -11.48 -2.87 -14.07
CA LYS A 181 -10.08 -2.91 -14.51
C LYS A 181 -9.96 -3.77 -15.76
N HIS A 182 -9.33 -3.21 -16.78
CA HIS A 182 -9.13 -3.86 -18.07
C HIS A 182 -7.71 -4.43 -18.21
N ARG A 183 -7.53 -5.39 -19.11
CA ARG A 183 -6.24 -6.05 -19.35
C ARG A 183 -5.13 -5.10 -19.81
N ASP A 184 -5.48 -4.01 -20.50
CA ASP A 184 -4.53 -2.97 -20.90
C ASP A 184 -4.11 -2.06 -19.74
N GLY A 185 -4.62 -2.31 -18.53
CA GLY A 185 -4.35 -1.52 -17.33
C GLY A 185 -5.15 -0.23 -17.24
N THR A 186 -6.16 -0.01 -18.09
CA THR A 186 -7.11 1.09 -17.92
C THR A 186 -8.15 0.74 -16.86
N ILE A 187 -8.67 1.74 -16.19
CA ILE A 187 -9.80 1.60 -15.26
C ILE A 187 -10.92 2.56 -15.64
N ASP A 188 -12.16 2.12 -15.49
CA ASP A 188 -13.36 2.94 -15.66
C ASP A 188 -14.49 2.50 -14.71
N GLY A 189 -15.72 2.92 -14.95
CA GLY A 189 -16.88 2.45 -14.19
C GLY A 189 -16.80 2.76 -12.69
N ARG A 190 -16.15 3.88 -12.29
CA ARG A 190 -16.03 4.29 -10.87
C ARG A 190 -17.37 4.23 -10.18
N ARG A 191 -17.47 3.46 -9.10
CA ARG A 191 -18.66 3.30 -8.27
C ARG A 191 -18.30 3.18 -6.81
N ILE A 192 -19.24 3.55 -5.95
CA ILE A 192 -19.10 3.33 -4.51
C ILE A 192 -19.30 1.84 -4.24
N PHE A 193 -18.28 1.21 -3.66
CA PHE A 193 -18.35 -0.16 -3.17
C PHE A 193 -18.87 -0.20 -1.73
N ALA A 194 -18.33 0.66 -0.85
CA ALA A 194 -18.74 0.76 0.54
C ALA A 194 -18.62 2.22 1.04
N ARG A 195 -19.38 2.53 2.07
CA ARG A 195 -19.23 3.75 2.88
C ARG A 195 -19.01 3.34 4.32
N VAL A 196 -18.11 4.05 4.99
CA VAL A 196 -17.89 3.98 6.43
C VAL A 196 -18.51 5.23 7.03
N ASP A 197 -19.41 5.07 7.99
CA ASP A 197 -20.07 6.19 8.64
C ASP A 197 -19.08 6.90 9.59
N ASP A 198 -19.21 8.23 9.73
CA ASP A 198 -18.29 9.07 10.53
C ASP A 198 -18.12 8.59 11.97
N GLY A 199 -19.09 7.87 12.54
CA GLY A 199 -19.05 7.31 13.89
C GLY A 199 -18.23 6.02 14.03
N ASP A 200 -17.93 5.35 12.91
CA ASP A 200 -17.27 4.03 12.88
C ASP A 200 -15.77 4.11 12.57
N GLY A 201 -15.24 5.33 12.38
CA GLY A 201 -13.86 5.58 12.01
C GLY A 201 -13.70 5.93 10.53
N LYS A 202 -12.51 5.67 9.99
CA LYS A 202 -12.19 5.92 8.59
C LYS A 202 -11.65 4.66 7.94
N PRO A 203 -12.03 4.38 6.67
CA PRO A 203 -11.41 3.28 5.94
C PRO A 203 -9.93 3.59 5.67
N ASP A 204 -9.11 2.57 5.78
CA ASP A 204 -7.66 2.66 5.63
C ASP A 204 -7.16 1.65 4.59
N GLY A 205 -6.00 1.03 4.78
CA GLY A 205 -5.49 -0.01 3.91
C GLY A 205 -6.49 -1.16 3.75
N LEU A 206 -6.50 -1.79 2.58
CA LEU A 206 -7.39 -2.91 2.30
C LEU A 206 -6.70 -4.04 1.55
N THR A 207 -7.28 -5.22 1.64
CA THR A 207 -6.86 -6.39 0.89
C THR A 207 -8.09 -7.18 0.44
N VAL A 208 -7.88 -8.08 -0.52
CA VAL A 208 -8.93 -8.97 -1.02
C VAL A 208 -8.50 -10.41 -0.82
N ASP A 209 -9.36 -11.22 -0.23
CA ASP A 209 -9.09 -12.65 -0.06
C ASP A 209 -9.35 -13.46 -1.34
N ALA A 210 -8.97 -14.75 -1.34
CA ALA A 210 -9.14 -15.64 -2.48
C ALA A 210 -10.61 -15.88 -2.89
N ASN A 211 -11.58 -15.53 -2.03
CA ASN A 211 -13.00 -15.63 -2.32
C ASN A 211 -13.61 -14.31 -2.79
N GLY A 212 -12.80 -13.24 -2.84
CA GLY A 212 -13.22 -11.90 -3.27
C GLY A 212 -13.84 -11.04 -2.17
N PHE A 213 -13.67 -11.39 -0.89
CA PHE A 213 -14.03 -10.50 0.21
C PHE A 213 -12.98 -9.39 0.36
N VAL A 214 -13.47 -8.16 0.50
CA VAL A 214 -12.66 -6.95 0.69
C VAL A 214 -12.69 -6.55 2.16
#